data_85975f782049641d5b21aebfb6f307e8
#
_entry.id   85975f782049641d5b21aebfb6f307e8
#
_cell.length_a   1.000
_cell.length_b   1.000
_cell.length_c   1.000
_cell.angle_alpha   90.00
_cell.angle_beta   90.00
_cell.angle_gamma   90.00
#
_symmetry.space_group_name_H-M   'P 1'
#
loop_
_entity.id
_entity.type
_entity.pdbx_description
1 polymer ?
#
loop_
_entity_poly.entity_id
_entity_poly.type
_entity_poly.pdbx_seq_one_letter_code
_entity_poly.pdbx_strand_id
1 'polypeptide(L)'
;MPELPEVEYTARQLRGAIVGATISEALVFWERTIDHPDVPNFLAEIADRRILDVRRRGKFLIIDLDGEVLLTIHRRMTGNLLLLPPGWEIDTNLKTTDPVAWNIKGPSFRPWNTEDTTNAAATDLFYCRVCFNLVDGRRLLFIDTRKFGRIGLWPSKREQEALEGLGLEPFSDEFTVEALAKALAGRKGAIKQVLLDQGVIAGLGNIYADEALYYAAIHPLRHANSLTPDEIQRLYEGIISVLTLGIEHGGTSFSEYRDLWGEAGDNYNHVRVYHQQGKPCDRCGTPIERIVLGQRSTHFCPTCQKLT
;
A
#
# COMPACT_ATOMS: atom_id res chain seq x y z
N MET A 1 -2.51 7.03 0.52
CA MET A 1 -2.89 5.64 0.10
C MET A 1 -1.61 4.86 -0.06
N PRO A 2 -1.43 3.73 0.60
CA PRO A 2 -0.27 2.89 0.38
C PRO A 2 -0.16 2.47 -1.11
N GLU A 3 1.01 2.65 -1.69
CA GLU A 3 1.38 2.23 -3.03
C GLU A 3 2.32 1.01 -2.93
N LEU A 4 2.94 0.58 -4.01
CA LEU A 4 3.80 -0.61 -4.01
C LEU A 4 4.86 -0.60 -2.91
N PRO A 5 5.65 0.48 -2.71
CA PRO A 5 6.71 0.46 -1.68
C PRO A 5 6.18 0.26 -0.26
N GLU A 6 5.09 0.92 0.11
CA GLU A 6 4.48 0.80 1.43
C GLU A 6 3.95 -0.62 1.67
N VAL A 7 3.40 -1.26 0.61
CA VAL A 7 2.90 -2.63 0.71
C VAL A 7 4.05 -3.63 0.76
N GLU A 8 5.09 -3.44 -0.04
CA GLU A 8 6.29 -4.29 -0.05
C GLU A 8 7.03 -4.23 1.29
N TYR A 9 7.24 -3.02 1.83
CA TYR A 9 7.89 -2.86 3.12
C TYR A 9 7.12 -3.57 4.23
N THR A 10 5.79 -3.40 4.27
CA THR A 10 4.93 -4.13 5.22
C THR A 10 4.98 -5.64 4.99
N ALA A 11 5.02 -6.12 3.73
CA ALA A 11 5.13 -7.55 3.43
C ALA A 11 6.44 -8.15 3.97
N ARG A 12 7.56 -7.45 3.82
CA ARG A 12 8.86 -7.88 4.36
C ARG A 12 8.87 -7.96 5.89
N GLN A 13 8.28 -6.96 6.56
CA GLN A 13 8.13 -6.96 8.01
C GLN A 13 7.25 -8.10 8.49
N LEU A 14 6.09 -8.31 7.85
CA LEU A 14 5.19 -9.42 8.17
C LEU A 14 5.87 -10.77 7.96
N ARG A 15 6.55 -10.96 6.81
CA ARG A 15 7.28 -12.21 6.54
C ARG A 15 8.25 -12.56 7.67
N GLY A 16 9.03 -11.59 8.13
CA GLY A 16 9.97 -11.79 9.24
C GLY A 16 9.31 -12.01 10.59
N ALA A 17 8.08 -11.50 10.77
CA ALA A 17 7.42 -11.50 12.07
C ALA A 17 6.45 -12.67 12.27
N ILE A 18 5.67 -13.07 11.25
CA ILE A 18 4.54 -13.98 11.44
C ILE A 18 4.62 -15.29 10.65
N VAL A 19 5.58 -15.47 9.74
CA VAL A 19 5.74 -16.76 9.04
C VAL A 19 6.02 -17.87 10.07
N GLY A 20 5.30 -19.01 9.92
CA GLY A 20 5.32 -20.10 10.87
C GLY A 20 4.33 -20.00 12.04
N ALA A 21 3.76 -18.81 12.28
CA ALA A 21 2.70 -18.64 13.27
C ALA A 21 1.38 -19.25 12.79
N THR A 22 0.49 -19.57 13.72
CA THR A 22 -0.87 -20.09 13.44
C THR A 22 -1.89 -19.03 13.87
N ILE A 23 -2.85 -18.75 13.02
CA ILE A 23 -4.02 -17.92 13.32
C ILE A 23 -5.00 -18.78 14.11
N SER A 24 -5.23 -18.46 15.38
CA SER A 24 -6.21 -19.21 16.20
C SER A 24 -7.65 -18.87 15.81
N GLU A 25 -7.90 -17.58 15.53
CA GLU A 25 -9.20 -17.08 15.11
C GLU A 25 -9.07 -15.69 14.49
N ALA A 26 -10.12 -15.22 13.81
CA ALA A 26 -10.28 -13.84 13.41
C ALA A 26 -11.53 -13.22 14.05
N LEU A 27 -11.46 -11.93 14.37
CA LEU A 27 -12.59 -11.12 14.83
C LEU A 27 -12.89 -10.07 13.77
N VAL A 28 -14.11 -10.03 13.26
CA VAL A 28 -14.54 -9.09 12.21
C VAL A 28 -15.49 -8.05 12.82
N PHE A 29 -15.09 -6.79 12.80
CA PHE A 29 -15.82 -5.67 13.38
C PHE A 29 -16.55 -4.82 12.35
N TRP A 30 -16.16 -4.96 11.08
CA TRP A 30 -16.80 -4.33 9.96
C TRP A 30 -16.91 -5.33 8.80
N GLU A 31 -18.05 -5.97 8.67
CA GLU A 31 -18.28 -7.08 7.72
C GLU A 31 -17.92 -6.74 6.28
N ARG A 32 -18.16 -5.49 5.84
CA ARG A 32 -17.82 -5.04 4.50
C ARG A 32 -16.31 -5.00 4.20
N THR A 33 -15.46 -5.19 5.20
CA THR A 33 -14.02 -5.38 4.98
C THR A 33 -13.73 -6.75 4.37
N ILE A 34 -14.55 -7.75 4.67
CA ILE A 34 -14.43 -9.08 4.06
C ILE A 34 -15.07 -9.06 2.68
N ASP A 35 -14.27 -9.33 1.66
CA ASP A 35 -14.65 -9.29 0.27
C ASP A 35 -15.00 -10.69 -0.27
N HIS A 36 -14.33 -11.72 0.27
CA HIS A 36 -14.53 -13.12 -0.08
C HIS A 36 -13.98 -14.05 1.02
N PRO A 37 -14.64 -15.19 1.33
CA PRO A 37 -16.05 -15.47 1.11
C PRO A 37 -16.95 -14.56 1.99
N ASP A 38 -18.20 -14.94 2.25
CA ASP A 38 -18.99 -14.27 3.28
C ASP A 38 -18.36 -14.43 4.67
N VAL A 39 -18.73 -13.57 5.63
CA VAL A 39 -18.09 -13.51 6.95
C VAL A 39 -18.15 -14.82 7.72
N PRO A 40 -19.29 -15.55 7.81
CA PRO A 40 -19.33 -16.83 8.50
C PRO A 40 -18.35 -17.87 7.94
N ASN A 41 -18.28 -18.01 6.61
CA ASN A 41 -17.34 -18.91 5.95
C ASN A 41 -15.88 -18.45 6.13
N PHE A 42 -15.63 -17.14 6.01
CA PHE A 42 -14.32 -16.56 6.27
C PHE A 42 -13.81 -16.91 7.67
N LEU A 43 -14.64 -16.73 8.71
CA LEU A 43 -14.27 -17.02 10.10
C LEU A 43 -14.00 -18.50 10.33
N ALA A 44 -14.81 -19.36 9.72
CA ALA A 44 -14.65 -20.82 9.85
C ALA A 44 -13.39 -21.32 9.14
N GLU A 45 -13.06 -20.76 7.98
CA GLU A 45 -11.96 -21.25 7.14
C GLU A 45 -10.60 -20.68 7.54
N ILE A 46 -10.54 -19.49 8.18
CA ILE A 46 -9.29 -18.84 8.60
C ILE A 46 -8.74 -19.39 9.92
N ALA A 47 -9.61 -19.99 10.76
CA ALA A 47 -9.22 -20.52 12.06
C ALA A 47 -8.23 -21.68 11.90
N ASP A 48 -7.27 -21.75 12.83
CA ASP A 48 -6.22 -22.75 12.92
C ASP A 48 -5.30 -22.86 11.70
N ARG A 49 -5.29 -21.85 10.82
CA ARG A 49 -4.41 -21.79 9.66
C ARG A 49 -2.99 -21.36 10.04
N ARG A 50 -2.02 -22.14 9.56
CA ARG A 50 -0.60 -21.79 9.67
C ARG A 50 -0.18 -20.89 8.52
N ILE A 51 0.54 -19.82 8.84
CA ILE A 51 1.12 -18.88 7.86
C ILE A 51 2.38 -19.50 7.27
N LEU A 52 2.39 -19.69 5.95
CA LEU A 52 3.49 -20.30 5.22
C LEU A 52 4.44 -19.28 4.61
N ASP A 53 3.91 -18.22 4.02
CA ASP A 53 4.69 -17.12 3.47
C ASP A 53 3.86 -15.82 3.44
N VAL A 54 4.55 -14.68 3.24
CA VAL A 54 3.94 -13.37 2.99
C VAL A 54 4.60 -12.75 1.78
N ARG A 55 3.81 -12.40 0.79
CA ARG A 55 4.28 -11.82 -0.48
C ARG A 55 3.37 -10.67 -0.92
N ARG A 56 3.71 -10.03 -2.02
CA ARG A 56 2.98 -8.90 -2.58
C ARG A 56 2.74 -9.07 -4.08
N ARG A 57 1.62 -8.55 -4.56
CA ARG A 57 1.34 -8.33 -5.98
C ARG A 57 0.64 -6.98 -6.14
N GLY A 58 1.25 -6.03 -6.88
CA GLY A 58 0.74 -4.66 -6.98
C GLY A 58 0.59 -4.00 -5.61
N LYS A 59 -0.64 -3.65 -5.23
CA LYS A 59 -0.97 -3.07 -3.91
C LYS A 59 -1.67 -4.07 -2.97
N PHE A 60 -1.64 -5.37 -3.32
CA PHE A 60 -2.15 -6.44 -2.49
C PHE A 60 -1.02 -7.07 -1.68
N LEU A 61 -1.24 -7.24 -0.38
CA LEU A 61 -0.55 -8.20 0.45
C LEU A 61 -1.21 -9.57 0.25
N ILE A 62 -0.41 -10.60 0.19
CA ILE A 62 -0.84 -12.00 0.06
C ILE A 62 -0.15 -12.78 1.17
N ILE A 63 -0.94 -13.44 2.00
CA ILE A 63 -0.46 -14.35 3.05
C ILE A 63 -0.86 -15.76 2.64
N ASP A 64 0.13 -16.57 2.30
CA ASP A 64 -0.07 -17.97 1.97
C ASP A 64 -0.26 -18.77 3.25
N LEU A 65 -1.31 -19.56 3.28
CA LEU A 65 -1.72 -20.37 4.43
C LEU A 65 -1.67 -21.85 4.06
N ASP A 66 -1.58 -22.71 5.07
CA ASP A 66 -1.74 -24.13 4.85
C ASP A 66 -3.15 -24.49 4.37
N GLY A 67 -3.34 -25.73 3.87
CA GLY A 67 -4.62 -26.17 3.29
C GLY A 67 -4.94 -25.53 1.93
N GLU A 68 -3.92 -25.08 1.19
CA GLU A 68 -4.06 -24.53 -0.16
C GLU A 68 -5.00 -23.31 -0.24
N VAL A 69 -4.91 -22.41 0.73
CA VAL A 69 -5.64 -21.13 0.77
C VAL A 69 -4.68 -19.96 0.91
N LEU A 70 -5.10 -18.79 0.47
CA LEU A 70 -4.37 -17.55 0.62
C LEU A 70 -5.28 -16.42 1.10
N LEU A 71 -4.73 -15.54 1.93
CA LEU A 71 -5.40 -14.33 2.41
C LEU A 71 -4.87 -13.14 1.62
N THR A 72 -5.76 -12.41 0.94
CA THR A 72 -5.44 -11.16 0.26
C THR A 72 -5.85 -9.97 1.10
N ILE A 73 -5.00 -8.95 1.19
CA ILE A 73 -5.31 -7.70 1.90
C ILE A 73 -5.00 -6.53 0.99
N HIS A 74 -6.02 -5.75 0.64
CA HIS A 74 -5.87 -4.49 -0.07
C HIS A 74 -6.16 -3.33 0.87
N ARG A 75 -5.13 -2.56 1.21
CA ARG A 75 -5.18 -1.48 2.21
C ARG A 75 -6.00 -0.26 1.76
N ARG A 76 -6.21 -0.09 0.47
CA ARG A 76 -6.89 1.08 -0.13
C ARG A 76 -6.24 2.39 0.34
N MET A 77 -7.01 3.33 0.91
CA MET A 77 -6.51 4.67 1.22
C MET A 77 -5.92 4.81 2.61
N THR A 78 -6.52 4.17 3.62
CA THR A 78 -6.23 4.40 5.03
C THR A 78 -5.99 3.12 5.83
N GLY A 79 -6.03 1.96 5.15
CA GLY A 79 -5.78 0.68 5.79
C GLY A 79 -4.33 0.53 6.25
N ASN A 80 -4.11 0.18 7.51
CA ASN A 80 -2.83 -0.15 8.10
C ASN A 80 -2.89 -1.52 8.77
N LEU A 81 -1.75 -2.20 8.80
CA LEU A 81 -1.57 -3.42 9.57
C LEU A 81 -0.66 -3.11 10.75
N LEU A 82 -1.05 -3.55 11.93
CA LEU A 82 -0.31 -3.38 13.17
C LEU A 82 -0.19 -4.72 13.87
N LEU A 83 1.03 -5.12 14.23
CA LEU A 83 1.27 -6.34 14.99
C LEU A 83 1.51 -5.99 16.46
N LEU A 84 0.58 -6.43 17.31
CA LEU A 84 0.69 -6.26 18.77
C LEU A 84 1.41 -7.47 19.40
N PRO A 85 2.31 -7.23 20.36
CA PRO A 85 2.95 -8.30 21.13
C PRO A 85 1.93 -9.02 22.03
N PRO A 86 2.29 -10.18 22.62
CA PRO A 86 1.47 -10.88 23.59
C PRO A 86 1.16 -10.00 24.82
N GLY A 87 0.03 -10.28 25.46
CA GLY A 87 -0.40 -9.56 26.69
C GLY A 87 -1.29 -8.34 26.45
N TRP A 88 -1.62 -8.04 25.19
CA TRP A 88 -2.62 -7.02 24.86
C TRP A 88 -4.02 -7.63 24.85
N GLU A 89 -4.94 -7.03 25.62
CA GLU A 89 -6.34 -7.46 25.66
C GLU A 89 -7.19 -6.48 24.86
N ILE A 90 -8.11 -7.04 24.08
CA ILE A 90 -9.14 -6.29 23.35
C ILE A 90 -10.46 -6.54 24.08
N ASP A 91 -11.05 -5.50 24.68
CA ASP A 91 -12.35 -5.61 25.31
C ASP A 91 -13.46 -5.66 24.24
N THR A 92 -13.96 -6.86 23.97
CA THR A 92 -15.03 -7.11 23.00
C THR A 92 -16.42 -6.79 23.50
N ASN A 93 -16.59 -6.42 24.78
CA ASN A 93 -17.89 -6.22 25.41
C ASN A 93 -18.42 -4.79 25.33
N LEU A 94 -17.65 -3.86 24.77
CA LEU A 94 -18.12 -2.48 24.57
C LEU A 94 -19.21 -2.41 23.49
N LYS A 95 -20.46 -2.53 23.93
CA LYS A 95 -21.63 -2.21 23.12
C LYS A 95 -21.74 -0.70 22.98
N THR A 96 -21.03 -0.12 22.03
CA THR A 96 -21.26 1.26 21.62
C THR A 96 -21.98 1.26 20.28
N THR A 97 -22.97 2.15 20.16
CA THR A 97 -23.69 2.43 18.90
C THR A 97 -22.74 3.01 17.83
N ASP A 98 -21.56 3.41 18.24
CA ASP A 98 -20.44 3.77 17.37
C ASP A 98 -19.52 2.55 17.28
N PRO A 99 -19.31 1.99 16.06
CA PRO A 99 -18.52 0.77 15.94
C PRO A 99 -17.09 1.08 16.33
N VAL A 100 -16.69 0.62 17.52
CA VAL A 100 -15.29 0.50 17.92
C VAL A 100 -14.75 1.55 18.91
N ALA A 101 -15.29 1.59 20.12
CA ALA A 101 -14.49 2.03 21.25
C ALA A 101 -13.88 0.79 21.93
N TRP A 102 -12.65 0.43 21.53
CA TRP A 102 -11.93 -0.68 22.14
C TRP A 102 -11.03 -0.14 23.23
N ASN A 103 -11.21 -0.61 24.46
CA ASN A 103 -10.19 -0.48 25.46
C ASN A 103 -9.12 -1.54 25.21
N ILE A 104 -8.07 -1.17 24.51
CA ILE A 104 -6.87 -2.01 24.43
C ILE A 104 -6.05 -1.74 25.65
N LYS A 105 -5.91 -2.76 26.49
CA LYS A 105 -5.07 -2.74 27.70
C LYS A 105 -3.77 -3.48 27.39
N GLY A 106 -2.65 -2.84 27.53
CA GLY A 106 -1.35 -3.46 27.35
C GLY A 106 -0.21 -2.62 27.89
N PRO A 107 1.02 -3.17 27.97
CA PRO A 107 2.19 -2.42 28.36
C PRO A 107 2.42 -1.27 27.39
N SER A 108 2.90 -0.13 27.87
CA SER A 108 3.04 1.14 27.17
C SER A 108 3.47 1.01 25.70
N PHE A 109 2.49 0.96 24.80
CA PHE A 109 2.67 1.15 23.37
C PHE A 109 2.61 2.67 23.14
N ARG A 110 3.60 3.24 22.45
CA ARG A 110 3.52 4.62 21.98
C ARG A 110 2.85 4.60 20.61
N PRO A 111 1.60 5.04 20.50
CA PRO A 111 1.03 5.28 19.19
C PRO A 111 1.79 6.43 18.54
N TRP A 112 1.92 6.32 17.21
CA TRP A 112 2.56 7.31 16.36
C TRP A 112 2.04 8.74 16.60
N ASN A 113 2.99 9.67 16.73
CA ASN A 113 2.80 11.13 16.76
C ASN A 113 1.85 11.73 17.78
N THR A 114 2.17 11.60 19.06
CA THR A 114 1.65 12.54 20.03
C THR A 114 2.77 13.03 20.93
N GLU A 115 3.05 14.32 20.84
CA GLU A 115 3.74 15.07 21.88
C GLU A 115 2.88 15.11 23.17
N ASP A 116 1.62 14.66 23.09
CA ASP A 116 0.65 14.66 24.17
C ASP A 116 0.47 13.25 24.75
N THR A 117 1.10 13.03 25.91
CA THR A 117 1.29 11.73 26.55
C THR A 117 0.06 11.20 27.30
N THR A 118 -1.11 11.86 27.24
CA THR A 118 -2.20 11.57 28.17
C THR A 118 -3.38 10.76 27.63
N ASN A 119 -3.63 10.69 26.28
CA ASN A 119 -4.81 9.97 25.77
C ASN A 119 -4.74 9.45 24.33
N ALA A 120 -3.62 9.53 23.64
CA ALA A 120 -3.56 9.21 22.21
C ALA A 120 -3.49 7.71 21.89
N ALA A 121 -3.08 6.87 22.84
CA ALA A 121 -2.97 5.43 22.68
C ALA A 121 -4.31 4.75 22.35
N ALA A 122 -5.41 5.34 22.79
CA ALA A 122 -6.74 4.76 22.59
C ALA A 122 -7.34 5.07 21.20
N THR A 123 -6.99 6.21 20.59
CA THR A 123 -7.76 6.75 19.44
C THR A 123 -7.55 5.99 18.13
N ASP A 124 -6.35 5.49 17.85
CA ASP A 124 -6.08 4.85 16.55
C ASP A 124 -6.52 3.39 16.46
N LEU A 125 -6.64 2.75 17.61
CA LEU A 125 -7.18 1.39 17.70
C LEU A 125 -8.72 1.33 17.58
N PHE A 126 -9.41 2.47 17.67
CA PHE A 126 -10.85 2.61 17.41
C PHE A 126 -11.27 2.20 15.99
N TYR A 127 -10.34 2.19 15.03
CA TYR A 127 -10.61 1.90 13.65
C TYR A 127 -10.21 0.48 13.24
N CYS A 128 -10.01 -0.44 14.19
CA CYS A 128 -9.78 -1.85 13.89
C CYS A 128 -11.02 -2.42 13.18
N ARG A 129 -10.82 -3.04 12.03
CA ARG A 129 -11.88 -3.66 11.23
C ARG A 129 -11.83 -5.17 11.28
N VAL A 130 -10.63 -5.71 11.38
CA VAL A 130 -10.38 -7.15 11.55
C VAL A 130 -9.19 -7.32 12.49
N CYS A 131 -9.29 -8.28 13.40
CA CYS A 131 -8.19 -8.72 14.25
C CYS A 131 -7.94 -10.21 14.03
N PHE A 132 -6.72 -10.59 13.71
CA PHE A 132 -6.27 -11.98 13.67
C PHE A 132 -5.51 -12.29 14.96
N ASN A 133 -6.04 -13.17 15.78
CA ASN A 133 -5.37 -13.68 16.96
C ASN A 133 -4.41 -14.82 16.56
N LEU A 134 -3.17 -14.75 17.03
CA LEU A 134 -2.17 -15.80 16.79
C LEU A 134 -2.05 -16.68 18.04
N VAL A 135 -1.78 -17.96 17.83
CA VAL A 135 -1.64 -18.95 18.92
C VAL A 135 -0.56 -18.56 19.95
N ASP A 136 0.46 -17.83 19.53
CA ASP A 136 1.53 -17.33 20.40
C ASP A 136 1.16 -16.06 21.22
N GLY A 137 -0.10 -15.63 21.13
CA GLY A 137 -0.66 -14.51 21.86
C GLY A 137 -0.49 -13.15 21.20
N ARG A 138 0.25 -13.06 20.07
CA ARG A 138 0.30 -11.84 19.25
C ARG A 138 -1.01 -11.60 18.51
N ARG A 139 -1.23 -10.37 18.08
CA ARG A 139 -2.44 -9.98 17.34
C ARG A 139 -2.09 -9.12 16.14
N LEU A 140 -2.55 -9.53 14.95
CA LEU A 140 -2.44 -8.72 13.75
C LEU A 140 -3.74 -7.96 13.53
N LEU A 141 -3.68 -6.64 13.65
CA LEU A 141 -4.84 -5.76 13.47
C LEU A 141 -4.86 -5.18 12.06
N PHE A 142 -6.03 -5.15 11.44
CA PHE A 142 -6.30 -4.34 10.26
C PHE A 142 -7.10 -3.10 10.68
N ILE A 143 -6.45 -1.94 10.63
CA ILE A 143 -7.00 -0.65 11.05
C ILE A 143 -7.33 0.16 9.80
N ASP A 144 -8.55 0.68 9.68
CA ASP A 144 -8.94 1.48 8.52
C ASP A 144 -10.01 2.53 8.89
N THR A 145 -9.61 3.79 8.96
CA THR A 145 -10.49 4.92 9.31
C THR A 145 -11.65 5.08 8.33
N ARG A 146 -11.40 4.89 7.03
CA ARG A 146 -12.37 5.14 5.95
C ARG A 146 -13.19 3.92 5.54
N LYS A 147 -12.92 2.74 6.06
CA LYS A 147 -13.66 1.49 5.78
C LYS A 147 -13.63 1.05 4.30
N PHE A 148 -12.56 1.39 3.56
CA PHE A 148 -12.42 1.04 2.14
C PHE A 148 -11.57 -0.21 1.91
N GLY A 149 -10.75 -0.58 2.89
CA GLY A 149 -9.90 -1.76 2.82
C GLY A 149 -10.68 -3.03 2.58
N ARG A 150 -10.02 -4.00 1.93
CA ARG A 150 -10.63 -5.29 1.59
C ARG A 150 -9.70 -6.43 1.98
N ILE A 151 -10.31 -7.47 2.50
CA ILE A 151 -9.66 -8.73 2.89
C ILE A 151 -10.45 -9.86 2.26
N GLY A 152 -9.77 -10.77 1.55
CA GLY A 152 -10.38 -11.94 0.96
C GLY A 152 -9.60 -13.20 1.30
N LEU A 153 -10.28 -14.29 1.56
CA LEU A 153 -9.71 -15.62 1.73
C LEU A 153 -10.09 -16.48 0.53
N TRP A 154 -9.10 -17.00 -0.18
CA TRP A 154 -9.28 -17.64 -1.47
C TRP A 154 -8.59 -18.99 -1.52
N PRO A 155 -9.15 -20.00 -2.21
CA PRO A 155 -8.37 -21.17 -2.60
C PRO A 155 -7.16 -20.73 -3.46
N SER A 156 -5.97 -21.27 -3.20
CA SER A 156 -4.73 -20.88 -3.89
C SER A 156 -4.83 -21.00 -5.43
N LYS A 157 -5.58 -22.00 -5.91
CA LYS A 157 -5.87 -22.17 -7.35
C LYS A 157 -6.69 -21.04 -7.98
N ARG A 158 -7.33 -20.18 -7.16
CA ARG A 158 -8.11 -19.00 -7.59
C ARG A 158 -7.36 -17.68 -7.40
N GLU A 159 -6.05 -17.73 -7.16
CA GLU A 159 -5.26 -16.49 -6.99
C GLU A 159 -5.38 -15.53 -8.15
N GLN A 160 -5.42 -16.01 -9.39
CA GLN A 160 -5.57 -15.16 -10.57
C GLN A 160 -6.90 -14.39 -10.56
N GLU A 161 -7.96 -14.99 -10.04
CA GLU A 161 -9.26 -14.33 -9.88
C GLU A 161 -9.20 -13.27 -8.76
N ALA A 162 -8.57 -13.60 -7.63
CA ALA A 162 -8.39 -12.68 -6.51
C ALA A 162 -7.58 -11.41 -6.89
N LEU A 163 -6.71 -11.54 -7.90
CA LEU A 163 -5.80 -10.49 -8.39
C LEU A 163 -6.12 -10.05 -9.82
N GLU A 164 -7.36 -10.29 -10.27
CA GLU A 164 -7.78 -10.00 -11.65
C GLU A 164 -7.59 -8.52 -12.01
N GLY A 165 -7.22 -8.27 -13.26
CA GLY A 165 -7.08 -6.93 -13.81
C GLY A 165 -5.78 -6.21 -13.47
N LEU A 166 -4.81 -6.87 -12.82
CA LEU A 166 -3.48 -6.29 -12.58
C LEU A 166 -2.57 -6.47 -13.80
N GLY A 167 -1.95 -5.36 -14.21
CA GLY A 167 -0.99 -5.31 -15.32
C GLY A 167 0.43 -5.73 -14.93
N LEU A 168 1.43 -5.11 -15.58
CA LEU A 168 2.84 -5.38 -15.36
C LEU A 168 3.23 -5.18 -13.89
N GLU A 169 3.98 -6.11 -13.35
CA GLU A 169 4.48 -6.06 -11.96
C GLU A 169 5.91 -5.53 -11.93
N PRO A 170 6.15 -4.31 -11.41
CA PRO A 170 7.52 -3.86 -11.17
C PRO A 170 8.28 -4.86 -10.27
N PHE A 171 9.55 -5.05 -10.55
CA PHE A 171 10.46 -6.03 -9.93
C PHE A 171 10.23 -7.50 -10.32
N SER A 172 9.29 -7.81 -11.25
CA SER A 172 9.25 -9.14 -11.85
C SER A 172 10.14 -9.21 -13.10
N ASP A 173 10.52 -10.41 -13.50
CA ASP A 173 11.33 -10.65 -14.72
C ASP A 173 10.58 -10.23 -15.99
N GLU A 174 9.24 -10.20 -15.94
CA GLU A 174 8.41 -9.77 -17.07
C GLU A 174 8.35 -8.24 -17.22
N PHE A 175 8.75 -7.46 -16.21
CA PHE A 175 8.79 -6.01 -16.30
C PHE A 175 10.07 -5.58 -17.02
N THR A 176 10.00 -5.51 -18.34
CA THR A 176 11.11 -5.07 -19.20
C THR A 176 10.75 -3.78 -19.93
N VAL A 177 11.75 -3.14 -20.54
CA VAL A 177 11.55 -1.93 -21.38
C VAL A 177 10.61 -2.22 -22.54
N GLU A 178 10.73 -3.39 -23.16
CA GLU A 178 9.89 -3.84 -24.27
C GLU A 178 8.45 -4.08 -23.81
N ALA A 179 8.27 -4.69 -22.63
CA ALA A 179 6.95 -4.90 -22.04
C ALA A 179 6.28 -3.56 -21.71
N LEU A 180 7.03 -2.60 -21.15
CA LEU A 180 6.53 -1.25 -20.88
C LEU A 180 6.16 -0.53 -22.18
N ALA A 181 7.03 -0.58 -23.21
CA ALA A 181 6.76 0.00 -24.52
C ALA A 181 5.47 -0.55 -25.14
N LYS A 182 5.28 -1.87 -25.10
CA LYS A 182 4.08 -2.55 -25.58
C LYS A 182 2.83 -2.10 -24.81
N ALA A 183 2.93 -1.98 -23.49
CA ALA A 183 1.80 -1.55 -22.64
C ALA A 183 1.38 -0.10 -22.92
N LEU A 184 2.31 0.77 -23.36
CA LEU A 184 2.06 2.18 -23.65
C LEU A 184 1.62 2.45 -25.09
N ALA A 185 2.02 1.62 -26.06
CA ALA A 185 1.91 1.87 -27.51
C ALA A 185 0.48 2.18 -28.00
N GLY A 186 -0.54 1.55 -27.43
CA GLY A 186 -1.95 1.75 -27.83
C GLY A 186 -2.69 2.87 -27.06
N ARG A 187 -2.02 3.55 -26.12
CA ARG A 187 -2.70 4.43 -25.16
C ARG A 187 -2.52 5.91 -25.50
N LYS A 188 -3.62 6.57 -25.88
CA LYS A 188 -3.64 7.99 -26.26
C LYS A 188 -3.83 8.95 -25.08
N GLY A 189 -4.04 8.46 -23.87
CA GLY A 189 -4.19 9.27 -22.67
C GLY A 189 -2.87 9.91 -22.22
N ALA A 190 -2.97 10.88 -21.32
CA ALA A 190 -1.80 11.45 -20.66
C ALA A 190 -0.99 10.37 -19.93
N ILE A 191 0.34 10.39 -20.09
CA ILE A 191 1.22 9.34 -19.55
C ILE A 191 0.99 9.10 -18.06
N LYS A 192 0.83 10.15 -17.26
CA LYS A 192 0.56 9.98 -15.83
C LYS A 192 -0.72 9.19 -15.56
N GLN A 193 -1.81 9.46 -16.29
CA GLN A 193 -3.07 8.73 -16.12
C GLN A 193 -2.91 7.25 -16.49
N VAL A 194 -2.14 6.98 -17.53
CA VAL A 194 -1.83 5.61 -17.96
C VAL A 194 -1.01 4.87 -16.91
N LEU A 195 -0.02 5.52 -16.29
CA LEU A 195 0.79 4.94 -15.21
C LEU A 195 -0.04 4.66 -13.94
N LEU A 196 -1.10 5.40 -13.69
CA LEU A 196 -2.00 5.17 -12.54
C LEU A 196 -2.97 4.02 -12.74
N ASP A 197 -3.16 3.56 -13.98
CA ASP A 197 -4.02 2.41 -14.30
C ASP A 197 -3.35 1.12 -13.85
N GLN A 198 -3.91 0.48 -12.83
CA GLN A 198 -3.38 -0.75 -12.26
C GLN A 198 -3.39 -1.93 -13.25
N GLY A 199 -4.22 -1.85 -14.31
CA GLY A 199 -4.22 -2.80 -15.42
C GLY A 199 -3.07 -2.58 -16.42
N VAL A 200 -2.32 -1.48 -16.28
CA VAL A 200 -1.10 -1.22 -17.08
C VAL A 200 0.14 -1.55 -16.27
N ILE A 201 0.28 -0.90 -15.12
CA ILE A 201 1.39 -1.16 -14.16
C ILE A 201 0.78 -1.32 -12.78
N ALA A 202 0.91 -2.50 -12.23
CA ALA A 202 0.42 -2.79 -10.89
C ALA A 202 1.31 -2.11 -9.83
N GLY A 203 0.68 -1.56 -8.81
CA GLY A 203 1.40 -1.00 -7.67
C GLY A 203 1.75 0.48 -7.77
N LEU A 204 1.92 1.05 -8.97
CA LEU A 204 2.23 2.46 -9.14
C LEU A 204 1.02 3.33 -8.72
N GLY A 205 1.27 4.40 -8.00
CA GLY A 205 0.23 5.36 -7.61
C GLY A 205 0.69 6.79 -7.80
N ASN A 206 0.04 7.74 -7.13
CA ASN A 206 0.19 9.16 -7.43
C ASN A 206 1.58 9.72 -7.08
N ILE A 207 2.17 9.22 -6.00
CA ILE A 207 3.49 9.66 -5.53
C ILE A 207 4.55 9.20 -6.52
N TYR A 208 4.64 7.90 -6.71
CA TYR A 208 5.71 7.31 -7.50
C TYR A 208 5.53 7.53 -9.01
N ALA A 209 4.32 7.80 -9.50
CA ALA A 209 4.11 8.24 -10.88
C ALA A 209 4.69 9.65 -11.15
N ASP A 210 4.48 10.62 -10.24
CA ASP A 210 5.08 11.96 -10.39
C ASP A 210 6.61 11.87 -10.30
N GLU A 211 7.15 11.12 -9.34
CA GLU A 211 8.59 10.96 -9.15
C GLU A 211 9.25 10.26 -10.34
N ALA A 212 8.63 9.18 -10.88
CA ALA A 212 9.17 8.46 -12.05
C ALA A 212 9.17 9.34 -13.31
N LEU A 213 8.12 10.13 -13.53
CA LEU A 213 8.05 11.09 -14.64
C LEU A 213 9.09 12.22 -14.51
N TYR A 214 9.32 12.69 -13.28
CA TYR A 214 10.39 13.65 -13.01
C TYR A 214 11.77 13.02 -13.28
N TYR A 215 12.02 11.80 -12.82
CA TYR A 215 13.26 11.07 -13.10
C TYR A 215 13.52 11.00 -14.59
N ALA A 216 12.52 10.61 -15.36
CA ALA A 216 12.60 10.42 -16.81
C ALA A 216 12.60 11.73 -17.62
N ALA A 217 12.39 12.89 -16.98
CA ALA A 217 12.20 14.20 -17.62
C ALA A 217 11.03 14.23 -18.62
N ILE A 218 9.93 13.55 -18.31
CA ILE A 218 8.72 13.46 -19.14
C ILE A 218 7.61 14.30 -18.51
N HIS A 219 7.00 15.18 -19.32
CA HIS A 219 5.86 15.99 -18.86
C HIS A 219 4.62 15.08 -18.61
N PRO A 220 3.91 15.22 -17.48
CA PRO A 220 2.80 14.32 -17.12
C PRO A 220 1.62 14.32 -18.10
N LEU A 221 1.47 15.37 -18.91
CA LEU A 221 0.42 15.48 -19.95
C LEU A 221 0.82 14.92 -21.32
N ARG A 222 2.08 14.48 -21.53
CA ARG A 222 2.49 13.83 -22.78
C ARG A 222 1.58 12.62 -23.05
N HIS A 223 1.24 12.39 -24.30
CA HIS A 223 0.52 11.17 -24.67
C HIS A 223 1.40 9.94 -24.48
N ALA A 224 0.87 8.89 -23.84
CA ALA A 224 1.66 7.69 -23.52
C ALA A 224 2.24 7.02 -24.78
N ASN A 225 1.49 7.03 -25.89
CA ASN A 225 1.93 6.45 -27.17
C ASN A 225 2.85 7.38 -28.00
N SER A 226 3.19 8.57 -27.49
CA SER A 226 4.10 9.50 -28.18
C SER A 226 5.53 9.46 -27.64
N LEU A 227 5.80 8.62 -26.64
CA LEU A 227 7.13 8.52 -26.04
C LEU A 227 8.09 7.83 -27.00
N THR A 228 9.29 8.39 -27.10
CA THR A 228 10.38 7.77 -27.87
C THR A 228 10.96 6.56 -27.12
N PRO A 229 11.69 5.66 -27.80
CA PRO A 229 12.35 4.54 -27.13
C PRO A 229 13.26 4.98 -25.97
N ASP A 230 14.02 6.05 -26.14
CA ASP A 230 14.90 6.59 -25.09
C ASP A 230 14.11 7.14 -23.88
N GLU A 231 12.94 7.75 -24.13
CA GLU A 231 12.05 8.21 -23.06
C GLU A 231 11.44 7.01 -22.30
N ILE A 232 11.08 5.96 -22.99
CA ILE A 232 10.56 4.71 -22.38
C ILE A 232 11.65 4.04 -21.56
N GLN A 233 12.88 3.97 -22.05
CA GLN A 233 14.02 3.46 -21.26
C GLN A 233 14.20 4.25 -19.96
N ARG A 234 14.26 5.60 -20.03
CA ARG A 234 14.38 6.44 -18.84
C ARG A 234 13.18 6.29 -17.90
N LEU A 235 11.98 6.11 -18.44
CA LEU A 235 10.77 5.91 -17.62
C LEU A 235 10.83 4.58 -16.88
N TYR A 236 11.26 3.51 -17.55
CA TYR A 236 11.49 2.20 -16.93
C TYR A 236 12.48 2.32 -15.77
N GLU A 237 13.64 2.91 -16.01
CA GLU A 237 14.67 3.14 -14.98
C GLU A 237 14.14 4.00 -13.83
N GLY A 238 13.38 5.04 -14.18
CA GLY A 238 12.74 5.93 -13.20
C GLY A 238 11.74 5.20 -12.30
N ILE A 239 10.89 4.34 -12.87
CA ILE A 239 9.95 3.53 -12.11
C ILE A 239 10.69 2.63 -11.11
N ILE A 240 11.68 1.88 -11.58
CA ILE A 240 12.45 0.99 -10.70
C ILE A 240 13.19 1.79 -9.61
N SER A 241 13.85 2.89 -10.00
CA SER A 241 14.63 3.72 -9.06
C SER A 241 13.78 4.30 -7.95
N VAL A 242 12.65 4.94 -8.29
CA VAL A 242 11.81 5.60 -7.26
C VAL A 242 11.09 4.60 -6.36
N LEU A 243 10.69 3.43 -6.90
CA LEU A 243 10.08 2.37 -6.11
C LEU A 243 11.11 1.72 -5.15
N THR A 244 12.34 1.49 -5.62
CA THR A 244 13.42 0.97 -4.79
C THR A 244 13.71 1.93 -3.64
N LEU A 245 13.91 3.22 -3.95
CA LEU A 245 14.13 4.25 -2.94
C LEU A 245 12.98 4.29 -1.90
N GLY A 246 11.73 4.22 -2.38
CA GLY A 246 10.56 4.15 -1.52
C GLY A 246 10.58 2.97 -0.56
N ILE A 247 10.99 1.78 -1.02
CA ILE A 247 11.12 0.59 -0.18
C ILE A 247 12.25 0.75 0.85
N GLU A 248 13.42 1.22 0.42
CA GLU A 248 14.59 1.42 1.28
C GLU A 248 14.32 2.38 2.43
N HIS A 249 13.48 3.40 2.20
CA HIS A 249 13.09 4.39 3.21
C HIS A 249 11.77 4.08 3.92
N GLY A 250 11.31 2.82 3.88
CA GLY A 250 10.13 2.37 4.63
C GLY A 250 8.79 2.92 4.13
N GLY A 251 8.73 3.44 2.89
CA GLY A 251 7.55 4.05 2.28
C GLY A 251 7.39 5.54 2.62
N THR A 252 6.37 6.16 2.02
CA THR A 252 6.10 7.60 2.14
C THR A 252 4.95 7.86 3.12
N SER A 253 5.24 8.42 4.28
CA SER A 253 4.23 8.83 5.27
C SER A 253 3.97 10.33 5.20
N PHE A 254 2.87 10.74 4.55
CA PHE A 254 2.39 12.13 4.62
C PHE A 254 1.45 12.36 5.81
N SER A 255 0.60 11.38 6.15
CA SER A 255 -0.35 11.45 7.25
C SER A 255 -0.65 10.10 7.88
N GLU A 256 -1.23 9.18 7.13
CA GLU A 256 -1.90 8.00 7.69
C GLU A 256 -1.14 6.68 7.51
N TYR A 257 -0.18 6.61 6.57
CA TYR A 257 0.60 5.39 6.41
C TYR A 257 1.51 5.17 7.61
N ARG A 258 1.46 3.96 8.12
CA ARG A 258 2.38 3.43 9.13
C ARG A 258 2.83 2.03 8.73
N ASP A 259 3.99 1.67 9.18
CA ASP A 259 4.53 0.32 9.04
C ASP A 259 3.89 -0.66 10.05
N LEU A 260 4.36 -1.90 10.07
CA LEU A 260 3.82 -2.95 10.95
C LEU A 260 3.96 -2.64 12.45
N TRP A 261 4.92 -1.79 12.80
CA TRP A 261 5.26 -1.41 14.18
C TRP A 261 4.68 -0.05 14.59
N GLY A 262 3.95 0.60 13.66
CA GLY A 262 3.35 1.91 13.90
C GLY A 262 4.28 3.09 13.56
N GLU A 263 5.45 2.82 12.98
CA GLU A 263 6.41 3.86 12.63
C GLU A 263 6.10 4.51 11.27
N ALA A 264 6.49 5.77 11.12
CA ALA A 264 6.37 6.49 9.86
C ALA A 264 7.52 6.13 8.92
N GLY A 265 7.22 5.93 7.63
CA GLY A 265 8.27 5.81 6.62
C GLY A 265 8.92 7.17 6.32
N ASP A 266 10.22 7.15 6.01
CA ASP A 266 11.06 8.35 5.82
C ASP A 266 11.13 8.82 4.36
N ASN A 267 10.59 8.09 3.40
CA ASN A 267 10.70 8.46 1.98
C ASN A 267 10.10 9.84 1.64
N TYR A 268 9.29 10.42 2.52
CA TYR A 268 8.82 11.81 2.40
C TYR A 268 9.97 12.81 2.22
N ASN A 269 11.10 12.58 2.89
CA ASN A 269 12.29 13.43 2.82
C ASN A 269 13.09 13.26 1.51
N HIS A 270 12.76 12.25 0.70
CA HIS A 270 13.47 11.88 -0.52
C HIS A 270 12.70 12.18 -1.81
N VAL A 271 11.41 12.55 -1.71
CA VAL A 271 10.62 12.96 -2.89
C VAL A 271 11.12 14.28 -3.47
N ARG A 272 11.13 14.37 -4.79
CA ARG A 272 11.69 15.51 -5.55
C ARG A 272 10.64 16.50 -6.03
N VAL A 273 9.47 16.01 -6.41
CA VAL A 273 8.39 16.86 -6.93
C VAL A 273 7.08 16.70 -6.18
N TYR A 274 6.78 15.51 -5.68
CA TYR A 274 5.49 15.24 -5.04
C TYR A 274 5.35 16.05 -3.74
N HIS A 275 4.30 16.90 -3.63
CA HIS A 275 4.07 17.86 -2.55
C HIS A 275 5.20 18.91 -2.37
N GLN A 276 6.06 19.11 -3.39
CA GLN A 276 7.12 20.13 -3.37
C GLN A 276 6.72 21.40 -4.14
N GLN A 277 5.44 21.65 -4.39
CA GLN A 277 4.95 22.84 -5.10
C GLN A 277 5.57 24.13 -4.56
N GLY A 278 6.09 24.96 -5.45
CA GLY A 278 6.73 26.25 -5.15
C GLY A 278 8.17 26.15 -4.66
N LYS A 279 8.66 24.96 -4.29
CA LYS A 279 10.07 24.75 -3.96
C LYS A 279 10.93 24.67 -5.22
N PRO A 280 12.22 25.04 -5.16
CA PRO A 280 13.11 24.96 -6.31
C PRO A 280 13.35 23.51 -6.72
N CYS A 281 13.33 23.26 -8.02
CA CYS A 281 13.72 21.98 -8.60
C CYS A 281 15.22 21.70 -8.34
N ASP A 282 15.56 20.52 -7.84
CA ASP A 282 16.95 20.13 -7.53
C ASP A 282 17.88 20.15 -8.77
N ARG A 283 17.32 20.01 -9.99
CA ARG A 283 18.10 19.99 -11.23
C ARG A 283 18.36 21.38 -11.83
N CYS A 284 17.36 22.28 -11.76
CA CYS A 284 17.43 23.54 -12.51
C CYS A 284 17.00 24.78 -11.72
N GLY A 285 16.59 24.63 -10.47
CA GLY A 285 16.16 25.73 -9.60
C GLY A 285 14.76 26.31 -9.93
N THR A 286 14.12 25.91 -11.03
CA THR A 286 12.77 26.37 -11.37
C THR A 286 11.76 25.86 -10.31
N PRO A 287 10.80 26.69 -9.85
CA PRO A 287 9.79 26.23 -8.91
C PRO A 287 8.97 25.07 -9.46
N ILE A 288 8.75 24.05 -8.62
CA ILE A 288 7.86 22.91 -8.94
C ILE A 288 6.43 23.42 -9.09
N GLU A 289 5.79 23.02 -10.17
CA GLU A 289 4.39 23.32 -10.44
C GLU A 289 3.46 22.19 -10.00
N ARG A 290 2.20 22.57 -9.74
CA ARG A 290 1.11 21.65 -9.44
C ARG A 290 -0.08 21.92 -10.33
N ILE A 291 -0.56 20.90 -11.01
CA ILE A 291 -1.83 20.92 -11.75
C ILE A 291 -2.77 19.83 -11.21
N VAL A 292 -4.01 19.82 -11.68
CA VAL A 292 -4.97 18.72 -11.42
C VAL A 292 -5.21 17.96 -12.71
N LEU A 293 -4.94 16.66 -12.70
CA LEU A 293 -5.13 15.78 -13.84
C LEU A 293 -5.95 14.55 -13.39
N GLY A 294 -7.13 14.35 -13.99
CA GLY A 294 -7.99 13.21 -13.63
C GLY A 294 -8.33 13.16 -12.13
N GLN A 295 -8.67 14.31 -11.53
CA GLN A 295 -8.95 14.47 -10.10
C GLN A 295 -7.77 14.15 -9.16
N ARG A 296 -6.55 14.09 -9.69
CA ARG A 296 -5.33 13.84 -8.93
C ARG A 296 -4.38 15.04 -9.00
N SER A 297 -3.83 15.44 -7.86
CA SER A 297 -2.72 16.40 -7.85
C SER A 297 -1.54 15.82 -8.63
N THR A 298 -0.91 16.64 -9.44
CA THR A 298 0.20 16.27 -10.32
C THR A 298 1.28 17.29 -10.17
N HIS A 299 2.47 16.89 -9.77
CA HIS A 299 3.59 17.77 -9.50
C HIS A 299 4.72 17.52 -10.49
N PHE A 300 5.33 18.55 -11.02
CA PHE A 300 6.39 18.42 -12.01
C PHE A 300 7.23 19.70 -12.09
N CYS A 301 8.42 19.61 -12.68
CA CYS A 301 9.24 20.77 -13.02
C CYS A 301 8.95 21.19 -14.46
N PRO A 302 8.41 22.38 -14.73
CA PRO A 302 8.04 22.80 -16.09
C PRO A 302 9.25 23.01 -17.02
N THR A 303 10.43 23.22 -16.46
CA THR A 303 11.68 23.39 -17.25
C THR A 303 12.32 22.05 -17.60
N CYS A 304 12.38 21.10 -16.65
CA CYS A 304 12.98 19.78 -16.89
C CYS A 304 12.06 18.84 -17.65
N GLN A 305 10.73 18.98 -17.43
CA GLN A 305 9.70 18.10 -18.02
C GLN A 305 8.87 18.93 -19.02
N LYS A 306 9.45 19.19 -20.19
CA LYS A 306 8.79 20.00 -21.23
C LYS A 306 7.66 19.25 -21.90
N LEU A 307 6.55 19.95 -22.18
CA LEU A 307 5.48 19.44 -23.03
C LEU A 307 5.86 19.67 -24.49
N THR A 308 6.41 18.65 -25.14
CA THR A 308 6.82 18.67 -26.56
C THR A 308 5.95 17.70 -27.37
#